data_4979ad005fcf8620bcd92d18180ad0de
#
_entry.id   4979ad005fcf8620bcd92d18180ad0de
#
_cell.length_a   1.000
_cell.length_b   1.000
_cell.length_c   1.000
_cell.angle_alpha   90.00
_cell.angle_beta   90.00
_cell.angle_gamma   90.00
#
_symmetry.space_group_name_H-M   'P 1'
#
loop_
_entity.id
_entity.type
_entity.pdbx_description
1 polymer ?
#
loop_
_entity_poly.entity_id
_entity_poly.type
_entity_poly.pdbx_seq_one_letter_code
_entity_poly.pdbx_strand_id
1 'polypeptide(L)'
;MKNKILSNTYLYFGSLLFCLLSVEAFAQYRPEIDIQEWPSGKVVLTSGDTIYGPITFYRTKEVVSVLNDDGTKSTFSPVNVQYFIGQEEPSGRPYTFRSLMWNLGRDYSDFKKPTFFEQLNQGHFTLMMREEYVRKNTSRSNLLYAHNAIYDSQYYVPGSEWADQIKGLYYILLPDGQVITLRNARKDLYRLFGNKSRQVRKYVREKHLSYEKPHQMMAIVNYYNSLK
;
A
#
# COMPACT_ATOMS: atom_id res chain seq x y z
N MET A 1 52.19 -46.01 -5.69
CA MET A 1 51.99 -44.52 -5.61
C MET A 1 50.79 -43.98 -6.45
N LYS A 2 50.36 -44.59 -7.54
CA LYS A 2 49.25 -44.15 -8.39
C LYS A 2 47.88 -44.08 -7.67
N ASN A 3 47.57 -44.99 -6.76
CA ASN A 3 46.24 -45.06 -6.14
C ASN A 3 45.99 -43.97 -5.06
N LYS A 4 47.05 -43.38 -4.45
CA LYS A 4 46.90 -42.30 -3.48
C LYS A 4 46.54 -40.93 -4.11
N ILE A 5 47.03 -40.70 -5.33
CA ILE A 5 46.78 -39.45 -6.06
C ILE A 5 45.30 -39.42 -6.55
N LEU A 6 44.79 -40.55 -7.02
CA LEU A 6 43.39 -40.67 -7.45
C LEU A 6 42.39 -40.43 -6.26
N SER A 7 42.67 -41.00 -5.10
CA SER A 7 41.85 -40.84 -3.90
C SER A 7 41.72 -39.36 -3.47
N ASN A 8 42.82 -38.63 -3.48
CA ASN A 8 42.79 -37.19 -3.12
C ASN A 8 42.05 -36.34 -4.14
N THR A 9 42.13 -36.66 -5.42
CA THR A 9 41.42 -35.91 -6.48
C THR A 9 39.89 -36.02 -6.34
N TYR A 10 39.37 -37.18 -5.99
CA TYR A 10 37.93 -37.37 -5.73
C TYR A 10 37.47 -36.63 -4.46
N LEU A 11 38.33 -36.53 -3.43
CA LEU A 11 38.05 -35.82 -2.21
C LEU A 11 37.91 -34.31 -2.45
N TYR A 12 38.77 -33.71 -3.24
CA TYR A 12 38.71 -32.30 -3.63
C TYR A 12 37.53 -31.99 -4.54
N PHE A 13 37.20 -32.90 -5.47
CA PHE A 13 36.03 -32.73 -6.35
C PHE A 13 34.72 -32.84 -5.60
N GLY A 14 34.62 -33.75 -4.61
CA GLY A 14 33.47 -33.87 -3.72
C GLY A 14 33.29 -32.66 -2.83
N SER A 15 34.38 -32.07 -2.29
CA SER A 15 34.31 -30.86 -1.45
C SER A 15 33.97 -29.62 -2.28
N LEU A 16 34.46 -29.51 -3.50
CA LEU A 16 34.10 -28.40 -4.42
C LEU A 16 32.61 -28.48 -4.83
N LEU A 17 32.10 -29.68 -5.11
CA LEU A 17 30.68 -29.88 -5.44
C LEU A 17 29.77 -29.57 -4.25
N PHE A 18 30.19 -29.91 -3.02
CA PHE A 18 29.44 -29.58 -1.80
C PHE A 18 29.39 -28.08 -1.53
N CYS A 19 30.46 -27.33 -1.80
CA CYS A 19 30.48 -25.86 -1.71
C CYS A 19 29.57 -25.18 -2.74
N LEU A 20 29.40 -25.76 -3.93
CA LEU A 20 28.50 -25.22 -4.96
C LEU A 20 27.03 -25.45 -4.63
N LEU A 21 26.69 -26.49 -3.86
CA LEU A 21 25.29 -26.75 -3.44
C LEU A 21 24.85 -25.91 -2.23
N SER A 22 25.79 -25.31 -1.49
CA SER A 22 25.48 -24.48 -0.32
C SER A 22 25.15 -23.01 -0.66
N VAL A 23 25.29 -22.58 -1.92
CA VAL A 23 25.06 -21.19 -2.32
C VAL A 23 23.56 -20.85 -2.52
N GLU A 24 22.70 -21.85 -2.65
CA GLU A 24 21.26 -21.61 -2.89
C GLU A 24 20.43 -21.38 -1.60
N ALA A 25 21.02 -21.54 -0.41
CA ALA A 25 20.29 -21.48 0.86
C ALA A 25 19.99 -20.05 1.38
N PHE A 26 20.44 -19.01 0.71
CA PHE A 26 20.16 -17.60 1.06
C PHE A 26 19.26 -16.92 0.06
N ALA A 27 18.25 -17.59 -0.48
CA ALA A 27 17.08 -16.92 -0.99
C ALA A 27 16.43 -16.21 0.22
N GLN A 28 16.85 -14.98 0.49
CA GLN A 28 16.28 -14.14 1.54
C GLN A 28 14.78 -14.07 1.26
N TYR A 29 13.98 -14.72 2.11
CA TYR A 29 12.55 -14.51 2.18
C TYR A 29 12.35 -13.01 2.48
N ARG A 30 12.17 -12.20 1.45
CA ARG A 30 11.67 -10.84 1.59
C ARG A 30 10.18 -11.01 1.86
N PRO A 31 9.69 -10.65 3.03
CA PRO A 31 8.25 -10.59 3.22
C PRO A 31 7.70 -9.71 2.11
N GLU A 32 6.71 -10.20 1.38
CA GLU A 32 6.10 -9.45 0.29
C GLU A 32 5.30 -8.28 0.89
N ILE A 33 5.98 -7.17 1.16
CA ILE A 33 5.40 -5.89 1.62
C ILE A 33 4.29 -5.43 0.65
N ASP A 34 4.31 -5.97 -0.56
CA ASP A 34 3.38 -5.67 -1.63
C ASP A 34 2.00 -6.30 -1.45
N ILE A 35 1.87 -7.29 -0.56
CA ILE A 35 0.65 -8.07 -0.39
C ILE A 35 -0.09 -7.63 0.88
N GLN A 36 -1.41 -7.51 0.75
CA GLN A 36 -2.32 -7.31 1.87
C GLN A 36 -3.39 -8.39 1.84
N GLU A 37 -3.57 -9.09 2.95
CA GLU A 37 -4.48 -10.23 3.06
C GLU A 37 -5.52 -9.99 4.15
N TRP A 38 -6.74 -10.44 3.87
CA TRP A 38 -7.84 -10.45 4.83
C TRP A 38 -8.49 -11.82 4.82
N PRO A 39 -8.79 -12.39 6.00
CA PRO A 39 -9.38 -13.72 6.12
C PRO A 39 -10.80 -13.81 5.58
N SER A 40 -11.49 -12.68 5.43
CA SER A 40 -12.82 -12.60 4.85
C SER A 40 -13.01 -11.30 4.07
N GLY A 41 -13.96 -11.30 3.13
CA GLY A 41 -14.32 -10.13 2.36
C GLY A 41 -15.21 -10.43 1.16
N LYS A 42 -15.31 -9.44 0.27
CA LYS A 42 -16.05 -9.57 -0.99
C LYS A 42 -15.47 -8.70 -2.09
N VAL A 43 -15.63 -9.15 -3.32
CA VAL A 43 -15.35 -8.38 -4.54
C VAL A 43 -16.64 -8.20 -5.31
N VAL A 44 -16.99 -6.96 -5.63
CA VAL A 44 -18.15 -6.61 -6.47
C VAL A 44 -17.62 -6.22 -7.84
N LEU A 45 -18.04 -7.00 -8.84
CA LEU A 45 -17.62 -6.83 -10.22
C LEU A 45 -18.41 -5.73 -10.93
N THR A 46 -17.87 -5.23 -12.03
CA THR A 46 -18.57 -4.27 -12.91
C THR A 46 -19.82 -4.86 -13.57
N SER A 47 -19.92 -6.21 -13.66
CA SER A 47 -21.13 -6.93 -14.08
C SER A 47 -22.27 -6.85 -13.05
N GLY A 48 -21.98 -6.51 -11.78
CA GLY A 48 -22.89 -6.56 -10.64
C GLY A 48 -22.76 -7.83 -9.80
N ASP A 49 -22.02 -8.83 -10.27
CA ASP A 49 -21.79 -10.06 -9.52
C ASP A 49 -20.94 -9.79 -8.28
N THR A 50 -21.18 -10.56 -7.22
CA THR A 50 -20.41 -10.46 -5.97
C THR A 50 -19.82 -11.81 -5.62
N ILE A 51 -18.53 -11.81 -5.35
CA ILE A 51 -17.74 -13.00 -4.97
C ILE A 51 -17.28 -12.80 -3.53
N TYR A 52 -17.52 -13.79 -2.67
CA TYR A 52 -17.15 -13.78 -1.26
C TYR A 52 -15.99 -14.74 -1.00
N GLY A 53 -15.14 -14.42 -0.01
CA GLY A 53 -14.05 -15.30 0.42
C GLY A 53 -12.89 -14.50 1.02
N PRO A 54 -11.81 -15.19 1.41
CA PRO A 54 -10.53 -14.55 1.77
C PRO A 54 -10.01 -13.70 0.62
N ILE A 55 -9.57 -12.48 0.94
CA ILE A 55 -9.09 -11.49 -0.05
C ILE A 55 -7.58 -11.35 0.04
N THR A 56 -6.91 -11.35 -1.11
CA THR A 56 -5.51 -10.98 -1.25
C THR A 56 -5.38 -9.84 -2.24
N PHE A 57 -4.82 -8.71 -1.82
CA PHE A 57 -4.58 -7.55 -2.68
C PHE A 57 -3.08 -7.36 -2.94
N TYR A 58 -2.70 -7.35 -4.21
CA TYR A 58 -1.34 -7.12 -4.69
C TYR A 58 -1.21 -5.66 -5.13
N ARG A 59 -0.61 -4.82 -4.30
CA ARG A 59 -0.57 -3.35 -4.49
C ARG A 59 0.12 -2.94 -5.78
N THR A 60 1.34 -3.43 -6.03
CA THR A 60 2.14 -3.07 -7.21
C THR A 60 1.52 -3.59 -8.51
N LYS A 61 0.94 -4.78 -8.47
CA LYS A 61 0.26 -5.38 -9.63
C LYS A 61 -1.13 -4.79 -9.85
N GLU A 62 -1.69 -4.09 -8.87
CA GLU A 62 -3.07 -3.58 -8.87
C GLU A 62 -4.09 -4.69 -9.18
N VAL A 63 -3.97 -5.85 -8.54
CA VAL A 63 -4.94 -6.94 -8.67
C VAL A 63 -5.43 -7.40 -7.32
N VAL A 64 -6.70 -7.81 -7.27
CA VAL A 64 -7.33 -8.43 -6.10
C VAL A 64 -7.68 -9.88 -6.42
N SER A 65 -7.36 -10.79 -5.52
CA SER A 65 -7.71 -12.21 -5.62
C SER A 65 -8.67 -12.59 -4.51
N VAL A 66 -9.63 -13.46 -4.84
CA VAL A 66 -10.55 -14.09 -3.89
C VAL A 66 -10.28 -15.58 -3.90
N LEU A 67 -10.17 -16.18 -2.74
CA LEU A 67 -10.17 -17.64 -2.60
C LEU A 67 -11.61 -18.13 -2.57
N ASN A 68 -12.02 -18.89 -3.58
CA ASN A 68 -13.35 -19.45 -3.68
C ASN A 68 -13.53 -20.67 -2.76
N ASP A 69 -14.77 -21.07 -2.49
CA ASP A 69 -15.11 -22.23 -1.63
C ASP A 69 -14.54 -23.56 -2.17
N ASP A 70 -14.35 -23.67 -3.49
CA ASP A 70 -13.75 -24.83 -4.15
C ASP A 70 -12.22 -24.88 -4.07
N GLY A 71 -11.60 -23.90 -3.41
CA GLY A 71 -10.13 -23.76 -3.27
C GLY A 71 -9.47 -23.11 -4.48
N THR A 72 -10.18 -22.72 -5.51
CA THR A 72 -9.65 -21.97 -6.64
C THR A 72 -9.45 -20.48 -6.30
N LYS A 73 -8.54 -19.79 -7.00
CA LYS A 73 -8.35 -18.35 -6.86
C LYS A 73 -8.86 -17.62 -8.09
N SER A 74 -9.81 -16.73 -7.89
CA SER A 74 -10.27 -15.78 -8.90
C SER A 74 -9.53 -14.47 -8.73
N THR A 75 -8.92 -13.94 -9.81
CA THR A 75 -8.10 -12.71 -9.76
C THR A 75 -8.65 -11.66 -10.72
N PHE A 76 -8.77 -10.43 -10.24
CA PHE A 76 -9.42 -9.34 -10.95
C PHE A 76 -8.55 -8.09 -10.94
N SER A 77 -8.55 -7.37 -12.06
CA SER A 77 -7.97 -6.03 -12.20
C SER A 77 -9.00 -4.92 -11.93
N PRO A 78 -8.58 -3.66 -11.74
CA PRO A 78 -9.51 -2.54 -11.52
C PRO A 78 -10.56 -2.35 -12.62
N VAL A 79 -10.30 -2.83 -13.85
CA VAL A 79 -11.25 -2.73 -14.97
C VAL A 79 -12.52 -3.54 -14.71
N ASN A 80 -12.38 -4.69 -14.03
CA ASN A 80 -13.47 -5.64 -13.83
C ASN A 80 -14.17 -5.49 -12.47
N VAL A 81 -13.65 -4.61 -11.60
CA VAL A 81 -14.12 -4.46 -10.21
C VAL A 81 -14.70 -3.07 -10.01
N GLN A 82 -15.88 -2.99 -9.39
CA GLN A 82 -16.41 -1.72 -8.88
C GLN A 82 -15.72 -1.36 -7.54
N TYR A 83 -15.73 -2.31 -6.61
CA TYR A 83 -15.07 -2.20 -5.32
C TYR A 83 -14.84 -3.57 -4.71
N PHE A 84 -13.93 -3.65 -3.76
CA PHE A 84 -13.80 -4.80 -2.87
C PHE A 84 -13.68 -4.36 -1.42
N ILE A 85 -14.03 -5.26 -0.51
CA ILE A 85 -13.95 -5.06 0.93
C ILE A 85 -13.18 -6.23 1.52
N GLY A 86 -12.07 -5.95 2.19
CA GLY A 86 -11.40 -6.89 3.08
C GLY A 86 -11.80 -6.61 4.52
N GLN A 87 -11.97 -7.66 5.34
CA GLN A 87 -12.36 -7.54 6.74
C GLN A 87 -11.25 -8.07 7.64
N GLU A 88 -10.75 -7.20 8.51
CA GLU A 88 -9.69 -7.53 9.45
C GLU A 88 -10.24 -8.34 10.64
N GLU A 89 -9.52 -9.36 11.06
CA GLU A 89 -9.83 -10.12 12.27
C GLU A 89 -8.75 -9.89 13.35
N PRO A 90 -9.11 -9.83 14.63
CA PRO A 90 -10.45 -10.01 15.21
C PRO A 90 -11.28 -8.72 15.28
N SER A 91 -10.77 -7.58 14.80
CA SER A 91 -11.38 -6.26 14.96
C SER A 91 -12.72 -6.10 14.22
N GLY A 92 -12.95 -6.90 13.18
CA GLY A 92 -14.08 -6.75 12.25
C GLY A 92 -14.02 -5.49 11.40
N ARG A 93 -12.89 -4.74 11.41
CA ARG A 93 -12.73 -3.49 10.66
C ARG A 93 -12.75 -3.74 9.17
N PRO A 94 -13.65 -3.08 8.41
CA PRO A 94 -13.65 -3.17 6.96
C PRO A 94 -12.63 -2.22 6.33
N TYR A 95 -11.92 -2.70 5.32
CA TYR A 95 -11.11 -1.93 4.39
C TYR A 95 -11.80 -1.93 3.03
N THR A 96 -12.27 -0.78 2.59
CA THR A 96 -13.01 -0.64 1.34
C THR A 96 -12.13 -0.05 0.26
N PHE A 97 -11.97 -0.75 -0.85
CA PHE A 97 -11.22 -0.28 -2.02
C PHE A 97 -12.18 -0.09 -3.19
N ARG A 98 -12.12 1.08 -3.83
CA ARG A 98 -12.91 1.39 -5.00
C ARG A 98 -12.04 1.51 -6.25
N SER A 99 -12.53 0.99 -7.36
CA SER A 99 -11.94 1.25 -8.67
C SER A 99 -12.44 2.59 -9.21
N LEU A 100 -11.52 3.52 -9.43
CA LEU A 100 -11.83 4.87 -9.90
C LEU A 100 -10.97 5.22 -11.12
N MET A 101 -11.55 5.97 -12.05
CA MET A 101 -10.82 6.50 -13.20
C MET A 101 -9.86 7.59 -12.73
N TRP A 102 -8.56 7.40 -12.95
CA TRP A 102 -7.52 8.31 -12.49
C TRP A 102 -6.49 8.61 -13.59
N ASN A 103 -6.08 9.86 -13.69
CA ASN A 103 -5.08 10.36 -14.66
C ASN A 103 -3.63 10.11 -14.25
N LEU A 104 -3.38 9.27 -13.24
CA LEU A 104 -2.05 8.98 -12.68
C LEU A 104 -1.30 10.20 -12.14
N GLY A 105 -2.04 11.26 -11.73
CA GLY A 105 -1.48 12.53 -11.28
C GLY A 105 -0.88 13.38 -12.41
N ARG A 106 -1.23 13.09 -13.67
CA ARG A 106 -0.79 13.83 -14.87
C ARG A 106 -1.85 14.84 -15.28
N ASP A 107 -1.79 16.04 -14.76
CA ASP A 107 -2.83 17.09 -14.99
C ASP A 107 -2.89 17.56 -16.45
N TYR A 108 -1.88 17.21 -17.26
CA TYR A 108 -1.78 17.55 -18.69
C TYR A 108 -2.26 16.43 -19.63
N SER A 109 -2.77 15.35 -19.12
CA SER A 109 -3.18 14.18 -19.89
C SER A 109 -4.65 13.85 -19.65
N ASP A 110 -5.41 13.70 -20.73
CA ASP A 110 -6.79 13.20 -20.69
C ASP A 110 -6.84 11.67 -20.44
N PHE A 111 -5.69 11.01 -20.51
CA PHE A 111 -5.60 9.58 -20.27
C PHE A 111 -5.93 9.27 -18.80
N LYS A 112 -6.92 8.43 -18.61
CA LYS A 112 -7.32 7.89 -17.30
C LYS A 112 -7.39 6.38 -17.38
N LYS A 113 -6.98 5.72 -16.31
CA LYS A 113 -7.16 4.26 -16.17
C LYS A 113 -7.88 3.94 -14.86
N PRO A 114 -8.65 2.84 -14.81
CA PRO A 114 -9.17 2.31 -13.56
C PRO A 114 -8.02 1.96 -12.61
N THR A 115 -8.15 2.37 -11.36
CA THR A 115 -7.10 2.24 -10.34
C THR A 115 -7.78 2.04 -8.99
N PHE A 116 -7.23 1.16 -8.14
CA PHE A 116 -7.76 0.95 -6.80
C PHE A 116 -7.31 2.03 -5.83
N PHE A 117 -8.27 2.51 -5.03
CA PHE A 117 -8.09 3.45 -3.94
C PHE A 117 -8.79 2.94 -2.69
N GLU A 118 -8.10 2.94 -1.56
CA GLU A 118 -8.74 2.73 -0.26
C GLU A 118 -9.60 3.94 0.11
N GLN A 119 -10.85 3.70 0.45
CA GLN A 119 -11.79 4.72 0.90
C GLN A 119 -11.72 4.85 2.42
N LEU A 120 -11.28 6.02 2.91
CA LEU A 120 -11.10 6.24 4.35
C LEU A 120 -12.35 6.81 5.04
N ASN A 121 -13.18 7.58 4.31
CA ASN A 121 -14.44 8.11 4.83
C ASN A 121 -15.53 8.13 3.76
N GLN A 122 -16.71 8.62 4.13
CA GLN A 122 -17.82 8.91 3.21
C GLN A 122 -18.32 10.33 3.44
N GLY A 123 -18.73 11.02 2.36
CA GLY A 123 -19.27 12.36 2.45
C GLY A 123 -19.16 13.14 1.14
N HIS A 124 -19.43 14.44 1.19
CA HIS A 124 -19.32 15.33 0.04
C HIS A 124 -17.91 15.30 -0.55
N PHE A 125 -16.87 15.38 0.30
CA PHE A 125 -15.51 15.00 -0.05
C PHE A 125 -15.19 13.66 0.56
N THR A 126 -14.78 12.72 -0.29
CA THR A 126 -14.33 11.40 0.17
C THR A 126 -12.82 11.34 0.13
N LEU A 127 -12.21 11.15 1.30
CA LEU A 127 -10.77 10.94 1.41
C LEU A 127 -10.43 9.52 0.94
N MET A 128 -9.56 9.45 -0.04
CA MET A 128 -9.04 8.22 -0.59
C MET A 128 -7.55 8.11 -0.31
N MET A 129 -7.03 6.90 -0.21
CA MET A 129 -5.62 6.63 -0.01
C MET A 129 -5.12 5.56 -0.98
N ARG A 130 -3.87 5.66 -1.37
CA ARG A 130 -3.09 4.58 -1.98
C ARG A 130 -1.79 4.44 -1.23
N GLU A 131 -1.38 3.23 -1.04
CA GLU A 131 -0.06 2.93 -0.51
C GLU A 131 0.92 2.74 -1.65
N GLU A 132 2.06 3.43 -1.56
CA GLU A 132 3.16 3.33 -2.51
C GLU A 132 4.38 2.78 -1.79
N TYR A 133 5.03 1.83 -2.45
CA TYR A 133 6.30 1.30 -2.00
C TYR A 133 7.43 2.27 -2.37
N VAL A 134 8.15 2.78 -1.37
CA VAL A 134 9.26 3.72 -1.54
C VAL A 134 10.53 3.14 -0.96
N ARG A 135 11.60 3.15 -1.73
CA ARG A 135 12.92 2.78 -1.27
C ARG A 135 13.68 4.04 -0.85
N LYS A 136 13.97 4.16 0.42
CA LYS A 136 14.67 5.32 0.98
C LYS A 136 16.12 4.98 1.28
N ASN A 137 17.05 5.83 0.79
CA ASN A 137 18.47 5.73 1.17
C ASN A 137 18.65 6.16 2.63
N THR A 138 19.24 5.30 3.45
CA THR A 138 19.52 5.51 4.87
C THR A 138 20.97 5.86 5.13
N SER A 139 21.68 6.48 4.17
CA SER A 139 23.08 6.85 4.34
C SER A 139 23.32 7.59 5.67
N ARG A 140 24.47 7.33 6.27
CA ARG A 140 24.85 7.66 7.68
C ARG A 140 24.60 9.11 8.14
N SER A 141 24.49 10.07 7.25
CA SER A 141 24.21 11.47 7.61
C SER A 141 22.82 11.73 8.19
N ASN A 142 21.86 10.79 8.00
CA ASN A 142 20.50 10.90 8.49
C ASN A 142 20.19 10.00 9.69
N LEU A 143 21.13 9.18 10.16
CA LEU A 143 20.90 8.24 11.28
C LEU A 143 20.55 8.93 12.60
N LEU A 144 21.03 10.16 12.82
CA LEU A 144 20.70 10.94 14.03
C LEU A 144 19.23 11.43 14.04
N TYR A 145 18.64 11.62 12.85
CA TYR A 145 17.22 11.98 12.69
C TYR A 145 16.31 10.76 12.45
N ALA A 146 16.89 9.62 12.09
CA ALA A 146 16.17 8.40 11.77
C ALA A 146 15.76 7.58 13.02
N HIS A 147 16.23 7.95 14.21
CA HIS A 147 15.88 7.21 15.44
C HIS A 147 14.35 7.14 15.67
N ASN A 148 13.61 8.17 15.28
CA ASN A 148 12.15 8.17 15.35
C ASN A 148 11.48 7.53 14.11
N ALA A 149 12.20 7.41 12.98
CA ALA A 149 11.68 6.79 11.76
C ALA A 149 11.91 5.26 11.71
N ILE A 150 12.87 4.75 12.51
CA ILE A 150 13.20 3.32 12.58
C ILE A 150 12.08 2.51 13.20
N TYR A 151 11.31 3.10 14.12
CA TYR A 151 10.17 2.40 14.76
C TYR A 151 8.95 2.22 13.84
N ASP A 152 8.90 2.93 12.72
CA ASP A 152 7.78 2.85 11.76
C ASP A 152 8.13 2.05 10.48
N SER A 153 9.40 1.61 10.36
CA SER A 153 9.82 0.77 9.24
C SER A 153 9.77 -0.71 9.65
N GLN A 154 8.74 -1.40 9.25
CA GLN A 154 8.52 -2.84 9.51
C GLN A 154 9.64 -3.76 8.98
N TYR A 155 10.58 -3.24 8.17
CA TYR A 155 11.58 -4.05 7.45
C TYR A 155 12.95 -3.36 7.33
N TYR A 156 13.55 -3.04 8.48
CA TYR A 156 14.95 -2.62 8.50
C TYR A 156 15.88 -3.83 8.45
N VAL A 157 16.69 -3.91 7.40
CA VAL A 157 17.80 -4.89 7.32
C VAL A 157 19.06 -4.21 7.84
N PRO A 158 19.60 -4.62 9.01
CA PRO A 158 20.84 -4.05 9.54
C PRO A 158 21.97 -4.16 8.52
N GLY A 159 22.65 -3.03 8.27
CA GLY A 159 23.76 -2.97 7.30
C GLY A 159 23.37 -2.64 5.86
N SER A 160 22.07 -2.50 5.54
CA SER A 160 21.67 -1.98 4.23
C SER A 160 21.64 -0.44 4.23
N GLU A 161 22.11 0.16 3.14
CA GLU A 161 22.01 1.61 2.91
C GLU A 161 20.58 2.05 2.52
N TRP A 162 19.64 1.09 2.42
CA TRP A 162 18.29 1.31 1.93
C TRP A 162 17.27 0.72 2.89
N ALA A 163 16.25 1.48 3.22
CA ALA A 163 15.07 1.01 3.92
C ALA A 163 13.88 1.04 2.96
N ASP A 164 13.13 -0.05 2.95
CA ASP A 164 11.88 -0.15 2.22
C ASP A 164 10.75 0.37 3.11
N GLN A 165 9.97 1.30 2.62
CA GLN A 165 8.90 1.96 3.37
C GLN A 165 7.61 2.01 2.55
N ILE A 166 6.48 1.73 3.19
CA ILE A 166 5.17 2.01 2.61
C ILE A 166 4.79 3.45 2.95
N LYS A 167 4.46 4.24 1.93
CA LYS A 167 4.00 5.61 2.06
C LYS A 167 2.56 5.74 1.60
N GLY A 168 1.71 6.28 2.47
CA GLY A 168 0.35 6.66 2.09
C GLY A 168 0.33 7.92 1.23
N LEU A 169 -0.30 7.85 0.07
CA LEU A 169 -0.62 8.98 -0.80
C LEU A 169 -2.11 9.26 -0.70
N TYR A 170 -2.48 10.54 -0.54
CA TYR A 170 -3.86 10.95 -0.32
C TYR A 170 -4.48 11.62 -1.52
N TYR A 171 -5.77 11.40 -1.67
CA TYR A 171 -6.60 11.92 -2.76
C TYR A 171 -7.96 12.34 -2.21
N ILE A 172 -8.65 13.26 -2.92
CA ILE A 172 -10.05 13.57 -2.69
C ILE A 172 -10.86 13.12 -3.90
N LEU A 173 -11.86 12.30 -3.66
CA LEU A 173 -12.92 12.01 -4.62
C LEU A 173 -14.01 13.07 -4.43
N LEU A 174 -14.26 13.83 -5.46
CA LEU A 174 -15.31 14.86 -5.54
C LEU A 174 -16.67 14.22 -5.89
N PRO A 175 -17.80 14.94 -5.64
CA PRO A 175 -19.14 14.44 -5.96
C PRO A 175 -19.36 14.14 -7.45
N ASP A 176 -18.65 14.82 -8.34
CA ASP A 176 -18.68 14.61 -9.78
C ASP A 176 -17.87 13.40 -10.26
N GLY A 177 -17.24 12.68 -9.33
CA GLY A 177 -16.41 11.51 -9.60
C GLY A 177 -14.94 11.83 -9.94
N GLN A 178 -14.55 13.11 -9.93
CA GLN A 178 -13.16 13.49 -10.18
C GLN A 178 -12.28 13.13 -8.97
N VAL A 179 -11.10 12.56 -9.24
CA VAL A 179 -10.08 12.23 -8.25
C VAL A 179 -8.98 13.29 -8.27
N ILE A 180 -8.83 14.02 -7.17
CA ILE A 180 -7.83 15.07 -6.99
C ILE A 180 -6.66 14.52 -6.18
N THR A 181 -5.44 14.55 -6.73
CA THR A 181 -4.21 14.16 -6.03
C THR A 181 -3.79 15.25 -5.04
N LEU A 182 -3.58 14.90 -3.78
CA LEU A 182 -3.08 15.80 -2.75
C LEU A 182 -1.54 15.74 -2.71
N ARG A 183 -0.88 16.57 -3.53
CA ARG A 183 0.61 16.66 -3.55
C ARG A 183 1.16 17.33 -2.30
N ASN A 184 0.48 18.36 -1.84
CA ASN A 184 0.67 18.98 -0.53
C ASN A 184 -0.67 18.99 0.19
N ALA A 185 -0.90 17.94 1.02
CA ALA A 185 -2.20 17.68 1.62
C ALA A 185 -2.80 18.92 2.31
N ARG A 186 -1.99 19.65 3.10
CA ARG A 186 -2.44 20.86 3.80
C ARG A 186 -2.86 21.97 2.82
N LYS A 187 -2.00 22.30 1.85
CA LYS A 187 -2.24 23.39 0.90
C LYS A 187 -3.42 23.07 -0.01
N ASP A 188 -3.45 21.85 -0.53
CA ASP A 188 -4.45 21.42 -1.49
C ASP A 188 -5.84 21.29 -0.87
N LEU A 189 -5.94 20.74 0.36
CA LEU A 189 -7.19 20.70 1.10
C LEU A 189 -7.73 22.09 1.39
N TYR A 190 -6.89 23.04 1.82
CA TYR A 190 -7.38 24.40 2.07
C TYR A 190 -7.88 25.11 0.80
N ARG A 191 -7.29 24.81 -0.35
CA ARG A 191 -7.78 25.31 -1.62
C ARG A 191 -9.15 24.69 -1.95
N LEU A 192 -9.31 23.37 -1.75
CA LEU A 192 -10.58 22.67 -1.99
C LEU A 192 -11.68 23.11 -1.00
N PHE A 193 -11.35 23.38 0.25
CA PHE A 193 -12.31 23.84 1.27
C PHE A 193 -12.84 25.25 1.04
N GLY A 194 -12.17 26.05 0.22
CA GLY A 194 -12.60 27.40 -0.14
C GLY A 194 -12.84 28.30 1.08
N ASN A 195 -14.02 28.89 1.16
CA ASN A 195 -14.43 29.81 2.24
C ASN A 195 -14.47 29.12 3.63
N LYS A 196 -14.66 27.82 3.70
CA LYS A 196 -14.67 27.03 4.95
C LYS A 196 -13.27 26.76 5.51
N SER A 197 -12.20 27.03 4.73
CA SER A 197 -10.80 26.78 5.14
C SER A 197 -10.45 27.39 6.49
N ARG A 198 -10.99 28.59 6.81
CA ARG A 198 -10.72 29.28 8.10
C ARG A 198 -11.24 28.47 9.29
N GLN A 199 -12.43 27.90 9.17
CA GLN A 199 -13.06 27.07 10.21
C GLN A 199 -12.29 25.77 10.39
N VAL A 200 -11.92 25.11 9.29
CA VAL A 200 -11.13 23.86 9.31
C VAL A 200 -9.75 24.11 9.93
N ARG A 201 -9.08 25.24 9.60
CA ARG A 201 -7.78 25.60 10.23
C ARG A 201 -7.89 25.77 11.74
N LYS A 202 -8.97 26.37 12.22
CA LYS A 202 -9.24 26.53 13.65
C LYS A 202 -9.37 25.15 14.30
N TYR A 203 -10.22 24.29 13.76
CA TYR A 203 -10.41 22.92 14.23
C TYR A 203 -9.12 22.11 14.29
N VAL A 204 -8.31 22.13 13.20
CA VAL A 204 -7.03 21.43 13.13
C VAL A 204 -6.07 21.88 14.23
N ARG A 205 -5.99 23.19 14.51
CA ARG A 205 -5.14 23.73 15.59
C ARG A 205 -5.64 23.33 16.98
N GLU A 206 -6.93 23.44 17.24
CA GLU A 206 -7.54 23.11 18.54
C GLU A 206 -7.44 21.63 18.88
N LYS A 207 -7.48 20.78 17.85
CA LYS A 207 -7.38 19.32 18.01
C LYS A 207 -5.97 18.77 17.76
N HIS A 208 -4.98 19.62 17.49
CA HIS A 208 -3.58 19.26 17.21
C HIS A 208 -3.45 18.18 16.13
N LEU A 209 -4.25 18.29 15.05
CA LEU A 209 -4.30 17.29 13.98
C LEU A 209 -3.16 17.47 12.96
N SER A 210 -2.60 16.34 12.49
CA SER A 210 -1.60 16.27 11.44
C SER A 210 -2.23 15.89 10.11
N TYR A 211 -1.61 16.34 9.01
CA TYR A 211 -1.96 15.97 7.63
C TYR A 211 -1.22 14.73 7.12
N GLU A 212 -0.45 14.05 7.98
CA GLU A 212 0.36 12.89 7.62
C GLU A 212 -0.28 11.57 8.05
N LYS A 213 -1.06 11.61 9.14
CA LYS A 213 -1.69 10.41 9.73
C LYS A 213 -3.08 10.17 9.13
N PRO A 214 -3.37 8.95 8.58
CA PRO A 214 -4.65 8.66 7.90
C PRO A 214 -5.88 9.00 8.74
N HIS A 215 -5.91 8.57 10.01
CA HIS A 215 -7.04 8.82 10.92
C HIS A 215 -7.25 10.30 11.23
N GLN A 216 -6.17 11.10 11.28
CA GLN A 216 -6.27 12.55 11.51
C GLN A 216 -6.69 13.30 10.24
N MET A 217 -6.19 12.87 9.07
CA MET A 217 -6.67 13.37 7.79
C MET A 217 -8.17 13.10 7.60
N MET A 218 -8.62 11.89 7.95
CA MET A 218 -10.04 11.53 7.93
C MET A 218 -10.86 12.45 8.86
N ALA A 219 -10.38 12.73 10.07
CA ALA A 219 -11.06 13.66 11.00
C ALA A 219 -11.17 15.08 10.42
N ILE A 220 -10.14 15.58 9.73
CA ILE A 220 -10.14 16.88 9.08
C ILE A 220 -11.18 16.94 7.97
N VAL A 221 -11.23 15.93 7.09
CA VAL A 221 -12.19 15.90 5.98
C VAL A 221 -13.61 15.68 6.47
N ASN A 222 -13.83 14.85 7.49
CA ASN A 222 -15.13 14.64 8.11
C ASN A 222 -15.65 15.94 8.76
N TYR A 223 -14.78 16.70 9.44
CA TYR A 223 -15.16 18.01 9.97
C TYR A 223 -15.58 18.97 8.86
N TYR A 224 -14.82 19.04 7.75
CA TYR A 224 -15.24 19.84 6.59
C TYR A 224 -16.61 19.40 6.07
N ASN A 225 -16.85 18.11 5.90
CA ASN A 225 -18.13 17.56 5.44
C ASN A 225 -19.29 17.87 6.38
N SER A 226 -19.04 18.07 7.68
CA SER A 226 -20.06 18.46 8.67
C SER A 226 -20.44 19.94 8.63
N LEU A 227 -19.61 20.78 8.01
CA LEU A 227 -19.91 22.20 7.87
C LEU A 227 -20.97 22.41 6.77
N LYS A 228 -22.11 22.92 7.15
CA LYS A 228 -23.21 23.27 6.23
C LYS A 228 -22.95 24.58 5.48
#